data_4eabf5e004f05be739e427f45c9d1372
#
_entry.id   4eabf5e004f05be739e427f45c9d1372
#
_cell.length_a   1.000
_cell.length_b   1.000
_cell.length_c   1.000
_cell.angle_alpha   90.00
_cell.angle_beta   90.00
_cell.angle_gamma   90.00
#
_symmetry.space_group_name_H-M   'P 1'
#
loop_
_entity.id
_entity.type
_entity.pdbx_description
1 polymer ?
#
loop_
_entity_poly.entity_id
_entity_poly.type
_entity_poly.pdbx_seq_one_letter_code
_entity_poly.pdbx_strand_id
1 'polypeptide(L)'
;VFPELRNRLTGITFPTNALKFGTGSSQTIRRILSQMNDMDELGRLCEMFRLLPAIFTSSDHTFAGKPMSIERDVRRMQQICVYVMAHYIHTIFLDDIAAEVGMNRSAFCSYFKRCKGMTFSQYVTQYRLNTACELLNHSQKQVSEICFTVGFNDLPHFVRIFTNTLGVSPSKYRRQF
;
A
#
# COMPACT_ATOMS: atom_id res chain seq x y z
N VAL A 1 19.29 -1.26 0.42
CA VAL A 1 18.28 -1.00 1.46
C VAL A 1 19.05 -0.64 2.72
N PHE A 2 18.95 0.59 3.18
CA PHE A 2 19.70 1.12 4.32
C PHE A 2 19.09 0.59 5.64
N PRO A 3 19.76 -0.28 6.40
CA PRO A 3 19.23 -0.88 7.64
C PRO A 3 18.91 0.17 8.71
N GLU A 4 19.66 1.26 8.73
CA GLU A 4 19.49 2.36 9.69
C GLU A 4 18.21 3.17 9.45
N LEU A 5 17.77 3.32 8.21
CA LEU A 5 16.50 3.93 7.86
C LEU A 5 15.32 3.05 8.29
N ARG A 6 15.46 1.73 8.19
CA ARG A 6 14.43 0.79 8.63
C ARG A 6 14.16 0.92 10.13
N ASN A 7 15.21 1.01 10.95
CA ASN A 7 15.08 1.15 12.40
C ASN A 7 14.50 2.51 12.83
N ARG A 8 14.75 3.57 12.07
CA ARG A 8 14.16 4.89 12.33
C ARG A 8 12.72 5.01 11.83
N LEU A 9 12.35 4.26 10.78
CA LEU A 9 10.99 4.27 10.22
C LEU A 9 10.03 3.33 10.95
N THR A 10 10.52 2.32 11.67
CA THR A 10 9.68 1.39 12.46
C THR A 10 8.99 2.06 13.66
N GLY A 11 9.43 3.25 14.09
CA GLY A 11 8.75 4.06 15.11
C GLY A 11 7.79 5.12 14.55
N ILE A 12 7.73 5.30 13.22
CA ILE A 12 6.89 6.31 12.59
C ILE A 12 5.53 5.67 12.25
N THR A 13 4.57 5.84 13.13
CA THR A 13 3.17 5.55 12.84
C THR A 13 2.60 6.72 12.06
N PHE A 14 2.35 6.52 10.75
CA PHE A 14 1.62 7.50 9.96
C PHE A 14 0.19 7.58 10.48
N PRO A 15 -0.29 8.76 10.87
CA PRO A 15 -1.67 8.91 11.31
C PRO A 15 -2.61 8.60 10.13
N THR A 16 -3.56 7.73 10.35
CA THR A 16 -4.62 7.41 9.37
C THR A 16 -5.65 8.53 9.24
N ASN A 17 -5.56 9.54 10.09
CA ASN A 17 -6.44 10.71 10.11
C ASN A 17 -5.71 11.91 9.50
N ALA A 18 -6.48 12.82 8.88
CA ALA A 18 -5.92 14.07 8.39
C ALA A 18 -5.31 14.88 9.56
N LEU A 19 -4.10 15.38 9.35
CA LEU A 19 -3.46 16.33 10.26
C LEU A 19 -3.80 17.75 9.81
N LYS A 20 -4.30 18.55 10.75
CA LYS A 20 -4.46 19.99 10.58
C LYS A 20 -3.30 20.67 11.29
N PHE A 21 -2.46 21.33 10.55
CA PHE A 21 -1.33 22.10 11.08
C PHE A 21 -1.75 23.54 11.41
N GLY A 22 -1.17 24.10 12.44
CA GLY A 22 -1.25 25.51 12.73
C GLY A 22 -0.59 26.38 11.66
N THR A 23 -0.71 27.69 11.77
CA THR A 23 -0.25 28.65 10.75
C THR A 23 1.24 28.54 10.44
N GLY A 24 2.07 28.36 11.46
CA GLY A 24 3.53 28.28 11.33
C GLY A 24 3.98 27.04 10.56
N SER A 25 3.55 25.85 11.00
CA SER A 25 3.88 24.59 10.33
C SER A 25 3.27 24.51 8.94
N SER A 26 2.03 25.00 8.75
CA SER A 26 1.39 25.04 7.44
C SER A 26 2.17 25.87 6.42
N GLN A 27 2.72 27.03 6.80
CA GLN A 27 3.54 27.85 5.91
C GLN A 27 4.84 27.14 5.54
N THR A 28 5.50 26.50 6.48
CA THR A 28 6.75 25.76 6.24
C THR A 28 6.49 24.59 5.28
N ILE A 29 5.45 23.78 5.55
CA ILE A 29 5.07 22.64 4.70
C ILE A 29 4.71 23.11 3.29
N ARG A 30 3.89 24.17 3.14
CA ARG A 30 3.51 24.70 1.83
C ARG A 30 4.72 25.21 1.04
N ARG A 31 5.67 25.87 1.70
CA ARG A 31 6.90 26.34 1.06
C ARG A 31 7.73 25.17 0.52
N ILE A 32 7.91 24.11 1.30
CA ILE A 32 8.64 22.92 0.86
C ILE A 32 7.90 22.28 -0.34
N LEU A 33 6.59 22.08 -0.23
CA LEU A 33 5.79 21.47 -1.30
C LEU A 33 5.81 22.30 -2.60
N SER A 34 5.77 23.65 -2.51
CA SER A 34 5.83 24.50 -3.71
C SER A 34 7.19 24.43 -4.40
N GLN A 35 8.27 24.30 -3.63
CA GLN A 35 9.62 24.17 -4.19
C GLN A 35 9.85 22.83 -4.91
N MET A 36 9.12 21.77 -4.53
CA MET A 36 9.24 20.45 -5.17
C MET A 36 8.73 20.39 -6.62
N ASN A 37 7.87 21.33 -7.03
CA ASN A 37 7.28 21.29 -8.38
C ASN A 37 8.32 21.51 -9.48
N ASP A 38 9.34 22.34 -9.23
CA ASP A 38 10.34 22.75 -10.21
C ASP A 38 11.66 21.98 -10.08
N MET A 39 11.70 20.93 -9.25
CA MET A 39 12.91 20.13 -8.97
C MET A 39 12.92 18.85 -9.79
N ASP A 40 14.15 18.33 -10.04
CA ASP A 40 14.39 16.99 -10.56
C ASP A 40 14.04 15.90 -9.51
N GLU A 41 14.10 14.62 -9.90
CA GLU A 41 13.73 13.50 -9.03
C GLU A 41 14.59 13.44 -7.74
N LEU A 42 15.87 13.74 -7.84
CA LEU A 42 16.78 13.72 -6.69
C LEU A 42 16.47 14.88 -5.73
N GLY A 43 16.22 16.06 -6.27
CA GLY A 43 15.80 17.24 -5.50
C GLY A 43 14.49 16.99 -4.75
N ARG A 44 13.49 16.41 -5.42
CA ARG A 44 12.22 16.02 -4.78
C ARG A 44 12.41 15.03 -3.64
N LEU A 45 13.29 14.04 -3.81
CA LEU A 45 13.61 13.08 -2.76
C LEU A 45 14.25 13.77 -1.54
N CYS A 46 15.18 14.69 -1.76
CA CYS A 46 15.79 15.47 -0.68
C CYS A 46 14.78 16.33 0.08
N GLU A 47 13.87 17.01 -0.64
CA GLU A 47 12.81 17.81 0.00
C GLU A 47 11.77 16.94 0.72
N MET A 48 11.48 15.73 0.25
CA MET A 48 10.67 14.77 1.02
C MET A 48 11.32 14.45 2.37
N PHE A 49 12.62 14.22 2.44
CA PHE A 49 13.32 14.00 3.72
C PHE A 49 13.28 15.23 4.63
N ARG A 50 13.25 16.45 4.11
CA ARG A 50 13.08 17.68 4.88
C ARG A 50 11.63 17.86 5.36
N LEU A 51 10.66 17.36 4.61
CA LEU A 51 9.24 17.44 4.95
C LEU A 51 8.88 16.55 6.14
N LEU A 52 9.50 15.38 6.25
CA LEU A 52 9.25 14.43 7.34
C LEU A 52 9.49 15.05 8.73
N PRO A 53 10.63 15.66 9.06
CA PRO A 53 10.80 16.35 10.35
C PRO A 53 9.77 17.47 10.56
N ALA A 54 9.50 18.28 9.54
CA ALA A 54 8.53 19.37 9.66
C ALA A 54 7.12 18.88 10.01
N ILE A 55 6.74 17.69 9.55
CA ILE A 55 5.46 17.06 9.88
C ILE A 55 5.49 16.44 11.28
N PHE A 56 6.55 15.69 11.61
CA PHE A 56 6.59 14.89 12.84
C PHE A 56 7.04 15.64 14.09
N THR A 57 7.79 16.75 13.94
CA THR A 57 8.24 17.56 15.08
C THR A 57 7.37 18.80 15.31
N SER A 58 6.38 19.06 14.44
CA SER A 58 5.47 20.19 14.65
C SER A 58 4.67 20.00 15.93
N SER A 59 4.71 20.99 16.81
CA SER A 59 3.95 21.00 18.06
C SER A 59 2.55 21.64 17.91
N ASP A 60 2.26 22.23 16.74
CA ASP A 60 1.03 22.96 16.46
C ASP A 60 0.02 22.18 15.60
N HIS A 61 0.13 20.85 15.56
CA HIS A 61 -0.81 20.02 14.82
C HIS A 61 -1.98 19.55 15.68
N THR A 62 -3.15 19.43 15.08
CA THR A 62 -4.34 18.81 15.65
C THR A 62 -4.85 17.73 14.71
N PHE A 63 -5.44 16.67 15.28
CA PHE A 63 -6.08 15.64 14.45
C PHE A 63 -7.43 16.13 13.97
N ALA A 64 -7.65 16.13 12.65
CA ALA A 64 -8.95 16.39 12.05
C ALA A 64 -9.73 15.08 12.01
N GLY A 65 -10.75 14.95 12.86
CA GLY A 65 -11.62 13.77 12.93
C GLY A 65 -11.68 13.16 14.34
N LYS A 66 -12.63 12.23 14.56
CA LYS A 66 -12.69 11.45 15.79
C LYS A 66 -11.39 10.64 15.92
N PRO A 67 -10.74 10.61 17.12
CA PRO A 67 -9.61 9.73 17.32
C PRO A 67 -10.07 8.29 17.12
N MET A 68 -9.77 7.73 15.95
CA MET A 68 -9.80 6.29 15.78
C MET A 68 -8.77 5.73 16.76
N SER A 69 -9.03 4.55 17.29
CA SER A 69 -8.03 3.84 18.10
C SER A 69 -6.88 3.41 17.19
N ILE A 70 -6.00 4.36 16.90
CA ILE A 70 -4.91 4.27 15.91
C ILE A 70 -4.16 2.95 16.07
N GLU A 71 -3.85 2.60 17.30
CA GLU A 71 -3.11 1.37 17.60
C GLU A 71 -3.90 0.10 17.23
N ARG A 72 -5.20 0.07 17.49
CA ARG A 72 -6.07 -1.07 17.14
C ARG A 72 -6.21 -1.23 15.62
N ASP A 73 -6.35 -0.14 14.89
CA ASP A 73 -6.52 -0.16 13.44
C ASP A 73 -5.20 -0.48 12.73
N VAL A 74 -4.06 0.01 13.23
CA VAL A 74 -2.73 -0.39 12.74
C VAL A 74 -2.51 -1.87 12.95
N ARG A 75 -2.79 -2.40 14.14
CA ARG A 75 -2.66 -3.83 14.46
C ARG A 75 -3.55 -4.70 13.58
N ARG A 76 -4.82 -4.32 13.41
CA ARG A 76 -5.74 -5.02 12.49
C ARG A 76 -5.25 -5.01 11.06
N MET A 77 -4.79 -3.87 10.57
CA MET A 77 -4.28 -3.77 9.20
C MET A 77 -3.02 -4.61 9.01
N GLN A 78 -2.13 -4.66 10.00
CA GLN A 78 -0.97 -5.56 9.98
C GLN A 78 -1.40 -7.03 9.92
N GLN A 79 -2.37 -7.45 10.74
CA GLN A 79 -2.93 -8.81 10.69
C GLN A 79 -3.48 -9.14 9.30
N ILE A 80 -4.26 -8.21 8.69
CA ILE A 80 -4.79 -8.39 7.34
C ILE A 80 -3.67 -8.54 6.31
N CYS A 81 -2.63 -7.70 6.37
CA CYS A 81 -1.50 -7.79 5.45
C CYS A 81 -0.76 -9.14 5.60
N VAL A 82 -0.46 -9.55 6.83
CA VAL A 82 0.20 -10.84 7.12
C VAL A 82 -0.66 -12.00 6.61
N TYR A 83 -1.97 -11.95 6.85
CA TYR A 83 -2.89 -12.97 6.36
C TYR A 83 -2.89 -13.07 4.83
N VAL A 84 -2.95 -11.94 4.12
CA VAL A 84 -2.87 -11.92 2.66
C VAL A 84 -1.54 -12.48 2.17
N MET A 85 -0.41 -12.09 2.78
CA MET A 85 0.92 -12.61 2.44
C MET A 85 1.02 -14.13 2.59
N ALA A 86 0.36 -14.69 3.60
CA ALA A 86 0.37 -16.13 3.86
C ALA A 86 -0.58 -16.92 2.95
N HIS A 87 -1.67 -16.30 2.47
CA HIS A 87 -2.77 -17.02 1.82
C HIS A 87 -3.09 -16.59 0.39
N TYR A 88 -2.40 -15.58 -0.17
CA TYR A 88 -2.76 -14.98 -1.48
C TYR A 88 -2.79 -15.97 -2.65
N ILE A 89 -2.02 -17.05 -2.59
CA ILE A 89 -1.99 -18.10 -3.63
C ILE A 89 -3.26 -18.96 -3.64
N HIS A 90 -3.99 -18.99 -2.53
CA HIS A 90 -5.24 -19.76 -2.38
C HIS A 90 -6.46 -18.85 -2.47
N THR A 91 -7.63 -19.46 -2.52
CA THR A 91 -8.89 -18.71 -2.38
C THR A 91 -9.01 -18.19 -0.95
N ILE A 92 -9.12 -16.87 -0.80
CA ILE A 92 -9.36 -16.22 0.49
C ILE A 92 -10.86 -15.95 0.62
N PHE A 93 -11.50 -16.55 1.63
CA PHE A 93 -12.88 -16.24 1.96
C PHE A 93 -12.97 -15.02 2.87
N LEU A 94 -13.92 -14.13 2.57
CA LEU A 94 -14.10 -12.89 3.35
C LEU A 94 -14.48 -13.16 4.79
N ASP A 95 -15.17 -14.26 5.04
CA ASP A 95 -15.61 -14.62 6.39
C ASP A 95 -14.42 -15.06 7.25
N ASP A 96 -13.44 -15.75 6.68
CA ASP A 96 -12.25 -16.20 7.40
C ASP A 96 -11.39 -15.01 7.85
N ILE A 97 -11.07 -14.10 6.93
CA ILE A 97 -10.27 -12.91 7.28
C ILE A 97 -11.04 -11.95 8.20
N ALA A 98 -12.36 -11.87 8.06
CA ALA A 98 -13.16 -11.05 8.96
C ALA A 98 -13.13 -11.62 10.39
N ALA A 99 -13.26 -12.93 10.54
CA ALA A 99 -13.14 -13.63 11.83
C ALA A 99 -11.74 -13.44 12.45
N GLU A 100 -10.68 -13.55 11.66
CA GLU A 100 -9.28 -13.37 12.09
C GLU A 100 -9.05 -12.01 12.76
N VAL A 101 -9.72 -10.95 12.28
CA VAL A 101 -9.60 -9.60 12.85
C VAL A 101 -10.75 -9.23 13.82
N GLY A 102 -11.55 -10.22 14.23
CA GLY A 102 -12.66 -10.04 15.17
C GLY A 102 -13.79 -9.18 14.63
N MET A 103 -14.15 -9.35 13.36
CA MET A 103 -15.23 -8.62 12.69
C MET A 103 -16.18 -9.58 11.98
N ASN A 104 -17.44 -9.13 11.78
CA ASN A 104 -18.28 -9.78 10.79
C ASN A 104 -17.93 -9.28 9.37
N ARG A 105 -18.33 -10.02 8.35
CA ARG A 105 -18.04 -9.74 6.94
C ARG A 105 -18.41 -8.32 6.51
N SER A 106 -19.57 -7.82 6.89
CA SER A 106 -20.03 -6.48 6.50
C SER A 106 -19.20 -5.38 7.12
N ALA A 107 -18.91 -5.49 8.42
CA ALA A 107 -18.05 -4.56 9.14
C ALA A 107 -16.63 -4.57 8.58
N PHE A 108 -16.06 -5.75 8.26
CA PHE A 108 -14.77 -5.91 7.64
C PHE A 108 -14.70 -5.21 6.27
N CYS A 109 -15.66 -5.46 5.38
CA CYS A 109 -15.68 -4.85 4.05
C CYS A 109 -15.71 -3.31 4.15
N SER A 110 -16.56 -2.77 5.02
CA SER A 110 -16.69 -1.32 5.24
C SER A 110 -15.39 -0.74 5.86
N TYR A 111 -14.84 -1.41 6.85
CA TYR A 111 -13.59 -1.05 7.49
C TYR A 111 -12.44 -1.02 6.47
N PHE A 112 -12.26 -2.12 5.73
CA PHE A 112 -11.16 -2.25 4.78
C PHE A 112 -11.24 -1.20 3.66
N LYS A 113 -12.43 -1.00 3.08
CA LYS A 113 -12.65 0.01 2.04
C LYS A 113 -12.36 1.43 2.55
N ARG A 114 -12.72 1.74 3.80
CA ARG A 114 -12.41 3.04 4.42
C ARG A 114 -10.90 3.22 4.62
N CYS A 115 -10.19 2.17 5.06
CA CYS A 115 -8.75 2.26 5.34
C CYS A 115 -7.87 2.24 4.09
N LYS A 116 -8.25 1.47 3.05
CA LYS A 116 -7.43 1.25 1.84
C LYS A 116 -7.96 1.96 0.59
N GLY A 117 -9.18 2.52 0.62
CA GLY A 117 -9.81 3.16 -0.54
C GLY A 117 -10.28 2.17 -1.61
N MET A 118 -10.08 0.86 -1.41
CA MET A 118 -10.44 -0.20 -2.35
C MET A 118 -11.06 -1.40 -1.63
N THR A 119 -11.73 -2.29 -2.38
CA THR A 119 -12.26 -3.53 -1.80
C THR A 119 -11.14 -4.50 -1.46
N PHE A 120 -11.39 -5.43 -0.53
CA PHE A 120 -10.43 -6.46 -0.15
C PHE A 120 -10.05 -7.36 -1.35
N SER A 121 -11.02 -7.72 -2.19
CA SER A 121 -10.75 -8.52 -3.40
C SER A 121 -9.82 -7.78 -4.39
N GLN A 122 -10.01 -6.47 -4.56
CA GLN A 122 -9.12 -5.64 -5.38
C GLN A 122 -7.70 -5.62 -4.80
N TYR A 123 -7.58 -5.51 -3.47
CA TYR A 123 -6.28 -5.53 -2.80
C TYR A 123 -5.54 -6.85 -2.98
N VAL A 124 -6.22 -8.00 -2.80
CA VAL A 124 -5.63 -9.32 -3.05
C VAL A 124 -5.21 -9.47 -4.51
N THR A 125 -6.05 -9.01 -5.45
CA THR A 125 -5.71 -9.02 -6.88
C THR A 125 -4.47 -8.18 -7.17
N GLN A 126 -4.39 -6.98 -6.62
CA GLN A 126 -3.20 -6.11 -6.76
C GLN A 126 -1.94 -6.77 -6.19
N TYR A 127 -2.04 -7.42 -5.03
CA TYR A 127 -0.93 -8.16 -4.43
C TYR A 127 -0.43 -9.27 -5.35
N ARG A 128 -1.34 -10.08 -5.91
CA ARG A 128 -1.03 -11.13 -6.89
C ARG A 128 -0.34 -10.58 -8.13
N LEU A 129 -0.84 -9.46 -8.66
CA LEU A 129 -0.24 -8.82 -9.85
C LEU A 129 1.17 -8.29 -9.55
N ASN A 130 1.40 -7.69 -8.40
CA ASN A 130 2.74 -7.22 -8.01
C ASN A 130 3.73 -8.39 -7.94
N THR A 131 3.33 -9.50 -7.31
CA THR A 131 4.15 -10.72 -7.26
C THR A 131 4.37 -11.31 -8.66
N ALA A 132 3.35 -11.24 -9.55
CA ALA A 132 3.51 -11.67 -10.94
C ALA A 132 4.55 -10.82 -11.69
N CYS A 133 4.57 -9.51 -11.47
CA CYS A 133 5.58 -8.61 -12.05
C CYS A 133 6.99 -9.00 -11.61
N GLU A 134 7.18 -9.26 -10.32
CA GLU A 134 8.47 -9.73 -9.79
C GLU A 134 8.93 -11.04 -10.43
N LEU A 135 8.01 -12.01 -10.56
CA LEU A 135 8.31 -13.29 -11.22
C LEU A 135 8.58 -13.14 -12.71
N LEU A 136 7.88 -12.23 -13.39
CA LEU A 136 8.13 -11.94 -14.82
C LEU A 136 9.53 -11.35 -15.04
N ASN A 137 10.01 -10.52 -14.12
CA ASN A 137 11.32 -9.85 -14.22
C ASN A 137 12.48 -10.75 -13.78
N HIS A 138 12.27 -11.61 -12.77
CA HIS A 138 13.35 -12.33 -12.11
C HIS A 138 13.32 -13.85 -12.32
N SER A 139 12.43 -14.37 -13.19
CA SER A 139 12.36 -15.80 -13.46
C SER A 139 12.12 -16.10 -14.94
N GLN A 140 12.51 -17.33 -15.35
CA GLN A 140 12.25 -17.88 -16.70
C GLN A 140 10.93 -18.66 -16.78
N LYS A 141 10.09 -18.64 -15.73
CA LYS A 141 8.80 -19.35 -15.68
C LYS A 141 7.90 -18.88 -16.83
N GLN A 142 7.13 -19.79 -17.40
CA GLN A 142 6.13 -19.43 -18.41
C GLN A 142 5.03 -18.53 -17.78
N VAL A 143 4.40 -17.70 -18.60
CA VAL A 143 3.30 -16.81 -18.13
C VAL A 143 2.16 -17.61 -17.51
N SER A 144 1.87 -18.80 -18.05
CA SER A 144 0.89 -19.73 -17.49
C SER A 144 1.28 -20.25 -16.09
N GLU A 145 2.54 -20.60 -15.89
CA GLU A 145 3.03 -21.03 -14.57
C GLU A 145 2.95 -19.89 -13.55
N ILE A 146 3.35 -18.67 -13.95
CA ILE A 146 3.25 -17.49 -13.09
C ILE A 146 1.80 -17.24 -12.67
N CYS A 147 0.86 -17.32 -13.64
CA CYS A 147 -0.56 -17.17 -13.37
C CYS A 147 -1.02 -18.06 -12.22
N PHE A 148 -0.72 -19.36 -12.27
CA PHE A 148 -1.11 -20.31 -11.22
C PHE A 148 -0.29 -20.14 -9.93
N THR A 149 1.01 -19.84 -10.05
CA THR A 149 1.89 -19.59 -8.88
C THR A 149 1.39 -18.43 -8.04
N VAL A 150 0.83 -17.39 -8.64
CA VAL A 150 0.34 -16.22 -7.91
C VAL A 150 -1.15 -16.33 -7.51
N GLY A 151 -1.77 -17.48 -7.74
CA GLY A 151 -3.12 -17.78 -7.24
C GLY A 151 -4.27 -17.39 -8.16
N PHE A 152 -4.02 -17.18 -9.46
CA PHE A 152 -5.11 -17.13 -10.44
C PHE A 152 -5.43 -18.55 -10.93
N ASN A 153 -6.70 -18.83 -11.11
CA ASN A 153 -7.18 -20.16 -11.56
C ASN A 153 -7.40 -20.24 -13.08
N ASP A 154 -7.30 -19.12 -13.79
CA ASP A 154 -7.62 -19.00 -15.21
C ASP A 154 -6.66 -18.02 -15.89
N LEU A 155 -5.95 -18.50 -16.91
CA LEU A 155 -4.95 -17.71 -17.64
C LEU A 155 -5.58 -16.56 -18.45
N PRO A 156 -6.66 -16.73 -19.23
CA PRO A 156 -7.34 -15.62 -19.88
C PRO A 156 -7.77 -14.52 -18.93
N HIS A 157 -8.32 -14.88 -17.78
CA HIS A 157 -8.70 -13.92 -16.74
C HIS A 157 -7.49 -13.17 -16.19
N PHE A 158 -6.39 -13.88 -15.86
CA PHE A 158 -5.14 -13.27 -15.41
C PHE A 158 -4.61 -12.26 -16.44
N VAL A 159 -4.48 -12.66 -17.72
CA VAL A 159 -3.97 -11.80 -18.79
C VAL A 159 -4.82 -10.54 -18.94
N ARG A 160 -6.15 -10.68 -18.91
CA ARG A 160 -7.09 -9.56 -18.98
C ARG A 160 -6.91 -8.58 -17.80
N ILE A 161 -6.89 -9.10 -16.57
CA ILE A 161 -6.74 -8.24 -15.38
C ILE A 161 -5.36 -7.58 -15.37
N PHE A 162 -4.30 -8.32 -15.69
CA PHE A 162 -2.94 -7.78 -15.77
C PHE A 162 -2.86 -6.65 -16.81
N THR A 163 -3.40 -6.87 -18.01
CA THR A 163 -3.39 -5.87 -19.09
C THR A 163 -4.22 -4.64 -18.74
N ASN A 164 -5.39 -4.81 -18.14
CA ASN A 164 -6.23 -3.69 -17.72
C ASN A 164 -5.59 -2.86 -16.61
N THR A 165 -4.81 -3.48 -15.73
CA THR A 165 -4.17 -2.81 -14.61
C THR A 165 -2.86 -2.14 -14.99
N LEU A 166 -2.04 -2.79 -15.82
CA LEU A 166 -0.67 -2.35 -16.14
C LEU A 166 -0.52 -1.79 -17.57
N GLY A 167 -1.59 -1.81 -18.37
CA GLY A 167 -1.60 -1.28 -19.74
C GLY A 167 -0.89 -2.15 -20.79
N VAL A 168 -0.22 -3.22 -20.38
CA VAL A 168 0.54 -4.13 -21.26
C VAL A 168 0.31 -5.58 -20.87
N SER A 169 0.40 -6.51 -21.85
CA SER A 169 0.27 -7.94 -21.57
C SER A 169 1.47 -8.47 -20.77
N PRO A 170 1.32 -9.57 -19.99
CA PRO A 170 2.42 -10.16 -19.22
C PRO A 170 3.66 -10.49 -20.07
N SER A 171 3.46 -11.04 -21.28
CA SER A 171 4.55 -11.36 -22.20
C SER A 171 5.27 -10.10 -22.73
N LYS A 172 4.53 -9.00 -22.93
CA LYS A 172 5.12 -7.72 -23.34
C LYS A 172 5.85 -7.06 -22.16
N TYR A 173 5.29 -7.14 -20.97
CA TYR A 173 5.90 -6.65 -19.72
C TYR A 173 7.29 -7.29 -19.51
N ARG A 174 7.41 -8.62 -19.60
CA ARG A 174 8.70 -9.34 -19.48
C ARG A 174 9.78 -8.85 -20.44
N ARG A 175 9.41 -8.42 -21.64
CA ARG A 175 10.38 -7.98 -22.68
C ARG A 175 10.85 -6.54 -22.49
N GLN A 176 10.23 -5.79 -21.58
CA GLN A 176 10.58 -4.40 -21.32
C GLN A 176 11.65 -4.26 -20.21
N PHE A 177 11.85 -5.32 -19.45
CA PHE A 177 12.80 -5.43 -18.37
C PHE A 177 13.71 -6.66 -18.57
#